data_511ad6607ed24d9580b81f8785efab5d
#
_entry.id   511ad6607ed24d9580b81f8785efab5d
#
_cell.length_a   1.000
_cell.length_b   1.000
_cell.length_c   1.000
_cell.angle_alpha   90.00
_cell.angle_beta   90.00
_cell.angle_gamma   90.00
#
_symmetry.space_group_name_H-M   'P 1'
#
loop_
_entity.id
_entity.type
_entity.pdbx_description
1 polymer ?
#
loop_
_entity_poly.entity_id
_entity_poly.type
_entity_poly.pdbx_seq_one_letter_code
_entity_poly.pdbx_strand_id
1 'polypeptide(L)'
;MHIGIVGGVERGEQRYAAAAASQGHSFEFHGGDMAGRGSDSLEALVERSDLVICVTDVNSHAAVLGTRRLARALGRQCLLTRRLGLSRFRALLTEMADSSQSVASHA
;
A
#
# COMPACT_ATOMS: atom_id res chain seq x y z
N MET A 1 -10.18 -1.13 6.06
CA MET A 1 -8.91 -1.85 6.19
C MET A 1 -7.75 -0.88 6.32
N HIS A 2 -6.60 -1.38 6.70
CA HIS A 2 -5.39 -0.56 6.79
C HIS A 2 -4.56 -0.74 5.52
N ILE A 3 -4.21 0.38 4.88
CA ILE A 3 -3.51 0.38 3.59
C ILE A 3 -2.12 0.98 3.79
N GLY A 4 -1.09 0.21 3.39
CA GLY A 4 0.29 0.69 3.39
C GLY A 4 0.74 0.96 1.98
N ILE A 5 1.38 2.11 1.75
CA ILE A 5 2.00 2.44 0.47
C ILE A 5 3.51 2.49 0.66
N VAL A 6 4.24 1.76 -0.17
CA VAL A 6 5.69 1.70 -0.14
C VAL A 6 6.26 2.30 -1.42
N GLY A 7 7.12 3.29 -1.27
CA GLY A 7 7.71 4.02 -2.39
C GLY A 7 6.86 5.17 -2.87
N GLY A 8 7.32 5.82 -3.93
CA GLY A 8 6.67 7.00 -4.46
C GLY A 8 7.16 8.28 -3.80
N VAL A 9 6.45 9.37 -4.04
CA VAL A 9 6.79 10.69 -3.54
C VAL A 9 5.91 11.02 -2.35
N GLU A 10 6.51 11.44 -1.24
CA GLU A 10 5.79 11.79 -0.01
C GLU A 10 4.80 12.95 -0.18
N ARG A 11 4.94 13.72 -1.23
CA ARG A 11 4.02 14.83 -1.52
C ARG A 11 2.61 14.31 -1.71
N GLY A 12 1.70 14.87 -0.96
CA GLY A 12 0.30 14.49 -1.05
C GLY A 12 -0.11 13.35 -0.13
N GLU A 13 0.76 12.94 0.80
CA GLU A 13 0.42 11.92 1.79
C GLU A 13 -0.93 12.21 2.47
N GLN A 14 -1.16 13.48 2.83
CA GLN A 14 -2.43 13.89 3.44
C GLN A 14 -3.63 13.67 2.51
N ARG A 15 -3.45 13.85 1.22
CA ARG A 15 -4.51 13.61 0.24
C ARG A 15 -4.84 12.12 0.11
N TYR A 16 -3.83 11.27 0.16
CA TYR A 16 -4.02 9.82 0.15
C TYR A 16 -4.72 9.37 1.43
N ALA A 17 -4.30 9.91 2.57
CA ALA A 17 -4.91 9.61 3.86
C ALA A 17 -6.39 10.01 3.87
N ALA A 18 -6.71 11.21 3.36
CA ALA A 18 -8.09 11.68 3.26
C ALA A 18 -8.93 10.81 2.31
N ALA A 19 -8.38 10.41 1.17
CA ALA A 19 -9.06 9.52 0.23
C ALA A 19 -9.35 8.16 0.86
N ALA A 20 -8.40 7.59 1.57
CA ALA A 20 -8.59 6.33 2.28
C ALA A 20 -9.66 6.47 3.36
N ALA A 21 -9.58 7.52 4.17
CA ALA A 21 -10.54 7.78 5.24
C ALA A 21 -11.95 7.97 4.72
N SER A 22 -12.12 8.61 3.56
CA SER A 22 -13.44 8.83 2.95
C SER A 22 -14.14 7.51 2.59
N GLN A 23 -13.39 6.43 2.45
CA GLN A 23 -13.93 5.09 2.16
C GLN A 23 -13.81 4.14 3.37
N GLY A 24 -13.53 4.68 4.55
CA GLY A 24 -13.46 3.91 5.79
C GLY A 24 -12.17 3.17 5.99
N HIS A 25 -11.08 3.58 5.34
CA HIS A 25 -9.77 2.93 5.46
C HIS A 25 -8.78 3.81 6.20
N SER A 26 -7.83 3.19 6.88
CA SER A 26 -6.67 3.86 7.45
C SER A 26 -5.49 3.72 6.48
N PHE A 27 -4.48 4.57 6.66
CA PHE A 27 -3.40 4.74 5.69
C PHE A 27 -2.07 4.92 6.39
N GLU A 28 -1.03 4.35 5.80
CA GLU A 28 0.35 4.47 6.27
C GLU A 28 1.28 4.51 5.06
N PHE A 29 2.39 5.23 5.16
CA PHE A 29 3.31 5.46 4.04
C PHE A 29 4.76 5.18 4.46
N HIS A 30 5.53 4.54 3.54
CA HIS A 30 6.96 4.31 3.68
C HIS A 30 7.64 4.73 2.38
N GLY A 31 8.62 5.64 2.47
CA GLY A 31 9.25 6.23 1.28
C GLY A 31 10.17 5.32 0.48
N GLY A 32 10.47 4.13 0.99
CA GLY A 32 11.36 3.19 0.30
C GLY A 32 12.82 3.28 0.72
N ASP A 33 13.15 4.16 1.66
CA ASP A 33 14.50 4.24 2.21
C ASP A 33 14.73 3.12 3.21
N MET A 34 15.67 2.24 2.89
CA MET A 34 16.00 1.07 3.72
C MET A 34 17.20 1.31 4.64
N ALA A 35 17.80 2.49 4.60
CA ALA A 35 18.92 2.85 5.47
C ALA A 35 18.47 2.99 6.93
N GLY A 36 19.38 2.77 7.87
CA GLY A 36 19.08 2.85 9.30
C GLY A 36 17.97 1.88 9.70
N ARG A 37 16.85 2.43 10.22
CA ARG A 37 15.70 1.62 10.64
C ARG A 37 14.66 1.41 9.53
N GLY A 38 15.01 1.74 8.29
CA GLY A 38 14.09 1.66 7.17
C GLY A 38 13.52 0.27 6.94
N SER A 39 14.35 -0.79 7.09
CA SER A 39 13.88 -2.16 6.93
C SER A 39 12.94 -2.59 8.05
N ASP A 40 13.19 -2.16 9.28
CA ASP A 40 12.30 -2.45 10.41
C ASP A 40 10.97 -1.73 10.25
N SER A 41 11.00 -0.48 9.78
CA SER A 41 9.80 0.31 9.51
C SER A 41 8.96 -0.33 8.41
N LEU A 42 9.61 -0.85 7.37
CA LEU A 42 8.92 -1.54 6.28
C LEU A 42 8.23 -2.82 6.79
N GLU A 43 8.93 -3.62 7.56
CA GLU A 43 8.36 -4.83 8.14
C GLU A 43 7.13 -4.51 9.00
N ALA A 44 7.25 -3.50 9.86
CA ALA A 44 6.14 -3.07 10.71
C ALA A 44 4.94 -2.59 9.89
N LEU A 45 5.18 -1.84 8.80
CA LEU A 45 4.12 -1.38 7.92
C LEU A 45 3.40 -2.56 7.26
N VAL A 46 4.15 -3.52 6.69
CA VAL A 46 3.55 -4.69 6.04
C VAL A 46 2.75 -5.51 7.04
N GLU A 47 3.29 -5.69 8.24
CA GLU A 47 2.64 -6.45 9.30
C GLU A 47 1.30 -5.84 9.70
N ARG A 48 1.20 -4.51 9.76
CA ARG A 48 -0.02 -3.80 10.13
C ARG A 48 -1.02 -3.65 8.99
N SER A 49 -0.58 -3.82 7.75
CA SER A 49 -1.41 -3.52 6.58
C SER A 49 -2.23 -4.72 6.13
N ASP A 50 -3.48 -4.48 5.77
CA ASP A 50 -4.32 -5.48 5.10
C ASP A 50 -3.99 -5.53 3.60
N LEU A 51 -3.65 -4.37 3.05
CA LEU A 51 -3.22 -4.23 1.66
C LEU A 51 -1.95 -3.39 1.62
N VAL A 52 -0.97 -3.84 0.85
CA VAL A 52 0.24 -3.08 0.59
C VAL A 52 0.29 -2.74 -0.90
N ILE A 53 0.44 -1.45 -1.20
CA ILE A 53 0.64 -0.98 -2.57
C ILE A 53 2.11 -0.60 -2.72
N CYS A 54 2.83 -1.30 -3.58
CA CYS A 54 4.25 -1.03 -3.82
C CYS A 54 4.41 -0.27 -5.13
N VAL A 55 4.91 0.96 -5.05
CA VAL A 55 5.20 1.80 -6.22
C VAL A 55 6.62 1.50 -6.67
N THR A 56 6.81 1.12 -7.92
CA THR A 56 8.12 0.66 -8.40
C THR A 56 8.97 1.75 -9.05
N ASP A 57 8.37 2.79 -9.62
CA ASP A 57 9.12 3.84 -10.33
C ASP A 57 9.95 4.73 -9.41
N VAL A 58 9.40 5.13 -8.27
CA VAL A 58 10.09 5.97 -7.28
C VAL A 58 10.24 5.16 -6.01
N ASN A 59 11.27 4.33 -5.97
CA ASN A 59 11.48 3.40 -4.86
C ASN A 59 12.90 2.83 -4.93
N SER A 60 13.39 2.30 -3.82
CA SER A 60 14.63 1.54 -3.83
C SER A 60 14.35 0.09 -4.25
N HIS A 61 15.31 -0.52 -4.92
CA HIS A 61 15.20 -1.93 -5.33
C HIS A 61 15.04 -2.84 -4.11
N ALA A 62 15.78 -2.54 -3.04
CA ALA A 62 15.70 -3.30 -1.78
C ALA A 62 14.30 -3.23 -1.17
N ALA A 63 13.65 -2.05 -1.19
CA ALA A 63 12.30 -1.90 -0.64
C ALA A 63 11.27 -2.66 -1.48
N VAL A 64 11.39 -2.67 -2.80
CA VAL A 64 10.48 -3.43 -3.68
C VAL A 64 10.59 -4.92 -3.37
N LEU A 65 11.80 -5.46 -3.36
CA LEU A 65 12.03 -6.89 -3.06
C LEU A 65 11.60 -7.24 -1.65
N GLY A 66 11.94 -6.41 -0.67
CA GLY A 66 11.59 -6.61 0.73
C GLY A 66 10.08 -6.61 0.95
N THR A 67 9.37 -5.68 0.32
CA THR A 67 7.91 -5.59 0.41
C THR A 67 7.25 -6.87 -0.11
N ARG A 68 7.68 -7.34 -1.28
CA ARG A 68 7.12 -8.55 -1.89
C ARG A 68 7.38 -9.77 -1.01
N ARG A 69 8.58 -9.88 -0.48
CA ARG A 69 8.97 -11.00 0.38
C ARG A 69 8.19 -11.01 1.68
N LEU A 70 8.07 -9.85 2.34
CA LEU A 70 7.33 -9.71 3.59
C LEU A 70 5.84 -9.95 3.40
N ALA A 71 5.26 -9.40 2.35
CA ALA A 71 3.83 -9.60 2.06
C ALA A 71 3.52 -11.09 1.86
N ARG A 72 4.38 -11.81 1.14
CA ARG A 72 4.22 -13.24 0.93
C ARG A 72 4.34 -14.00 2.25
N ALA A 73 5.37 -13.69 3.04
CA ALA A 73 5.62 -14.38 4.30
C ALA A 73 4.50 -14.17 5.33
N LEU A 74 3.91 -12.97 5.35
CA LEU A 74 2.86 -12.60 6.28
C LEU A 74 1.44 -12.81 5.73
N GLY A 75 1.31 -13.31 4.50
CA GLY A 75 0.02 -13.54 3.88
C GLY A 75 -0.76 -12.25 3.59
N ARG A 76 -0.06 -11.15 3.30
CA ARG A 76 -0.69 -9.87 3.00
C ARG A 76 -0.87 -9.69 1.50
N GLN A 77 -1.97 -9.06 1.11
CA GLN A 77 -2.19 -8.69 -0.29
C GLN A 77 -1.23 -7.58 -0.69
N CYS A 78 -0.54 -7.75 -1.81
CA CYS A 78 0.42 -6.78 -2.31
C CYS A 78 0.12 -6.47 -3.77
N LEU A 79 -0.08 -5.19 -4.08
CA LEU A 79 -0.25 -4.71 -5.44
C LEU A 79 1.01 -3.96 -5.87
N LEU A 80 1.52 -4.30 -7.04
CA LEU A 80 2.64 -3.58 -7.64
C LEU A 80 2.10 -2.61 -8.68
N THR A 81 2.54 -1.36 -8.63
CA THR A 81 2.20 -0.37 -9.64
C THR A 81 3.43 0.47 -9.95
N ARG A 82 3.60 0.85 -11.20
CA ARG A 82 4.75 1.68 -11.60
C ARG A 82 4.65 3.07 -11.02
N ARG A 83 3.48 3.66 -11.10
CA ARG A 83 3.20 5.02 -10.60
C ARG A 83 1.89 5.01 -9.85
N LEU A 84 1.82 5.88 -8.86
CA LEU A 84 0.61 6.05 -8.08
C LEU A 84 0.32 7.55 -7.94
N GLY A 85 -0.79 7.98 -8.50
CA GLY A 85 -1.35 9.31 -8.26
C GLY A 85 -2.65 9.17 -7.49
N LEU A 86 -3.23 10.29 -7.08
CA LEU A 86 -4.46 10.30 -6.28
C LEU A 86 -5.63 9.65 -7.03
N SER A 87 -5.77 9.93 -8.33
CA SER A 87 -6.82 9.32 -9.15
C SER A 87 -6.68 7.81 -9.23
N ARG A 88 -5.46 7.31 -9.43
CA ARG A 88 -5.19 5.88 -9.49
C ARG A 88 -5.47 5.23 -8.14
N PHE A 89 -5.06 5.88 -7.05
CA PHE A 89 -5.32 5.38 -5.70
C PHE A 89 -6.81 5.25 -5.43
N ARG A 90 -7.59 6.28 -5.77
CA ARG A 90 -9.06 6.24 -5.62
C ARG A 90 -9.69 5.13 -6.46
N ALA A 91 -9.21 4.95 -7.69
CA ALA A 91 -9.68 3.89 -8.57
C ALA A 91 -9.41 2.51 -7.98
N LEU A 92 -8.21 2.30 -7.42
CA LEU A 92 -7.85 1.04 -6.77
C LEU A 92 -8.75 0.75 -5.57
N LEU A 93 -9.05 1.76 -4.74
CA LEU A 93 -9.95 1.60 -3.60
C LEU A 93 -11.35 1.22 -4.05
N THR A 94 -11.85 1.83 -5.12
CA THR A 94 -13.17 1.53 -5.68
C THR A 94 -13.22 0.10 -6.24
N GLU A 95 -12.20 -0.30 -6.99
CA GLU A 95 -12.10 -1.65 -7.54
C GLU A 95 -12.11 -2.70 -6.43
N MET A 96 -11.41 -2.44 -5.34
CA MET A 96 -11.37 -3.35 -4.20
C MET A 96 -12.71 -3.46 -3.50
N ALA A 97 -13.41 -2.34 -3.33
CA ALA A 97 -14.76 -2.34 -2.75
C ALA A 97 -15.71 -3.15 -3.60
N ASP A 98 -15.67 -2.97 -4.93
CA ASP A 98 -16.50 -3.72 -5.88
C ASP A 98 -16.19 -5.21 -5.84
N SER A 99 -14.90 -5.57 -5.79
CA SER A 99 -14.47 -6.97 -5.67
C SER A 99 -14.96 -7.60 -4.37
N SER A 100 -14.88 -6.87 -3.25
CA SER A 100 -15.38 -7.34 -1.96
C SER A 100 -16.89 -7.54 -2.00
N GLN A 101 -17.63 -6.63 -2.61
CA GLN A 101 -19.08 -6.74 -2.77
C GLN A 101 -19.45 -7.93 -3.66
N SER A 102 -18.70 -8.15 -4.74
CA SER A 102 -18.91 -9.29 -5.63
C SER A 102 -18.70 -10.62 -4.88
N VAL A 103 -17.65 -10.72 -4.07
CA VAL A 103 -17.40 -11.90 -3.25
C VAL A 103 -18.52 -12.10 -2.23
N ALA A 104 -18.97 -11.03 -1.58
CA ALA A 104 -20.05 -11.09 -0.61
C ALA A 104 -21.37 -11.52 -1.25
N SER A 105 -21.64 -11.10 -2.48
CA SER A 105 -22.87 -11.45 -3.19
C SER A 105 -22.91 -12.92 -3.61
N HIS A 106 -21.77 -13.59 -3.67
CA HIS A 106 -21.69 -15.02 -4.00
C HIS A 106 -21.69 -15.92 -2.75
N ALA A 107 -21.55 -15.31 -1.61
CA ALA A 107 -21.59 -16.05 -0.37
C ALA A 107 -23.03 -16.28 0.10
#